data_b67cfb20c621b03b1f7955d785b9a611
#
_entry.id   b67cfb20c621b03b1f7955d785b9a611
#
_cell.length_a   1.000
_cell.length_b   1.000
_cell.length_c   1.000
_cell.angle_alpha   90.00
_cell.angle_beta   90.00
_cell.angle_gamma   90.00
#
_symmetry.space_group_name_H-M   'P 1'
#
loop_
_entity.id
_entity.type
_entity.pdbx_description
1 polymer ?
#
loop_
_entity_poly.entity_id
_entity_poly.type
_entity_poly.pdbx_seq_one_letter_code
_entity_poly.pdbx_strand_id
1 'polypeptide(L)'
;MILWLNGPFGVGKSSTAAELLRREPGAQQYDPERLGWVLQRTIGVFRRGDFQDLRAWRRGTIRGVARRARSASTVVVPMTLLAPEYADEILSGLRERGLKIRHVTLHGSSDVLRRRIEADTDDPGAKDWRLGQLSRYEAVASSLAERGPVIDTDALSRDEVATAVQALLVEQH
;
A
#
# COMPACT_ATOMS: atom_id res chain seq x y z
N MET A 1 -14.47 -3.62 -6.11
CA MET A 1 -13.98 -3.35 -4.73
C MET A 1 -12.55 -2.81 -4.75
N ILE A 2 -12.13 -2.04 -3.75
CA ILE A 2 -10.73 -1.61 -3.59
C ILE A 2 -10.15 -2.33 -2.38
N LEU A 3 -9.02 -3.01 -2.57
CA LEU A 3 -8.19 -3.54 -1.50
C LEU A 3 -6.96 -2.63 -1.36
N TRP A 4 -6.91 -1.85 -0.29
CA TRP A 4 -5.75 -1.04 0.05
C TRP A 4 -4.85 -1.83 0.99
N LEU A 5 -3.68 -2.29 0.49
CA LEU A 5 -2.66 -2.96 1.28
C LEU A 5 -1.66 -1.93 1.80
N ASN A 6 -1.78 -1.56 3.06
CA ASN A 6 -0.85 -0.66 3.74
C ASN A 6 0.20 -1.44 4.53
N GLY A 7 1.19 -0.73 5.04
CA GLY A 7 2.24 -1.28 5.89
C GLY A 7 3.63 -0.75 5.53
N PRO A 8 4.65 -1.08 6.33
CA PRO A 8 6.01 -0.57 6.16
C PRO A 8 6.71 -1.16 4.92
N PHE A 9 7.88 -0.62 4.61
CA PHE A 9 8.77 -1.24 3.64
C PHE A 9 9.27 -2.60 4.14
N GLY A 10 9.50 -3.55 3.25
CA GLY A 10 9.93 -4.91 3.59
C GLY A 10 8.83 -5.86 4.10
N VAL A 11 7.59 -5.36 4.33
CA VAL A 11 6.49 -6.20 4.88
C VAL A 11 5.87 -7.16 3.87
N GLY A 12 6.14 -6.98 2.57
CA GLY A 12 5.66 -7.89 1.53
C GLY A 12 4.40 -7.46 0.78
N LYS A 13 4.00 -6.18 0.81
CA LYS A 13 2.82 -5.67 0.09
C LYS A 13 2.79 -6.03 -1.39
N SER A 14 3.89 -5.80 -2.11
CA SER A 14 3.98 -6.08 -3.55
C SER A 14 3.90 -7.57 -3.85
N SER A 15 4.56 -8.41 -3.03
CA SER A 15 4.49 -9.86 -3.16
C SER A 15 3.08 -10.39 -2.89
N THR A 16 2.40 -9.88 -1.86
CA THR A 16 1.01 -10.21 -1.55
C THR A 16 0.08 -9.77 -2.68
N ALA A 17 0.25 -8.56 -3.21
CA ALA A 17 -0.53 -8.08 -4.35
C ALA A 17 -0.35 -8.98 -5.58
N ALA A 18 0.88 -9.35 -5.93
CA ALA A 18 1.16 -10.26 -7.04
C ALA A 18 0.48 -11.62 -6.87
N GLU A 19 0.51 -12.18 -5.65
CA GLU A 19 -0.13 -13.46 -5.35
C GLU A 19 -1.66 -13.37 -5.44
N LEU A 20 -2.27 -12.30 -4.95
CA LEU A 20 -3.71 -12.08 -5.08
C LEU A 20 -4.15 -11.95 -6.54
N LEU A 21 -3.38 -11.25 -7.37
CA LEU A 21 -3.66 -11.15 -8.81
C LEU A 21 -3.59 -12.50 -9.53
N ARG A 22 -2.68 -13.37 -9.10
CA ARG A 22 -2.56 -14.73 -9.64
C ARG A 22 -3.78 -15.59 -9.30
N ARG A 23 -4.37 -15.39 -8.12
CA ARG A 23 -5.52 -16.14 -7.60
C ARG A 23 -6.87 -15.63 -8.09
N GLU A 24 -6.97 -14.34 -8.42
CA GLU A 24 -8.22 -13.68 -8.80
C GLU A 24 -8.12 -13.07 -10.20
N PRO A 25 -8.56 -13.78 -11.26
CA PRO A 25 -8.39 -13.33 -12.66
C PRO A 25 -9.02 -11.98 -13.01
N GLY A 26 -10.03 -11.54 -12.25
CA GLY A 26 -10.67 -10.24 -12.43
C GLY A 26 -10.01 -9.09 -11.64
N ALA A 27 -9.02 -9.39 -10.79
CA ALA A 27 -8.31 -8.38 -10.03
C ALA A 27 -7.28 -7.64 -10.88
N GLN A 28 -7.07 -6.37 -10.57
CA GLN A 28 -6.04 -5.54 -11.21
C GLN A 28 -5.29 -4.74 -10.16
N GLN A 29 -3.99 -4.57 -10.36
CA GLN A 29 -3.19 -3.70 -9.50
C GLN A 29 -3.23 -2.26 -9.99
N TYR A 30 -3.30 -1.34 -9.04
CA TYR A 30 -2.98 0.06 -9.25
C TYR A 30 -1.78 0.42 -8.36
N ASP A 31 -0.72 0.92 -8.99
CA ASP A 31 0.51 1.33 -8.32
C ASP A 31 0.61 2.87 -8.28
N PRO A 32 0.35 3.49 -7.11
CA PRO A 32 0.44 4.93 -6.97
C PRO A 32 1.87 5.49 -7.07
N GLU A 33 2.89 4.69 -6.82
CA GLU A 33 4.29 5.12 -6.90
C GLU A 33 4.68 5.48 -8.33
N ARG A 34 4.16 4.75 -9.33
CA ARG A 34 4.39 5.08 -10.75
C ARG A 34 3.89 6.48 -11.10
N LEU A 35 2.75 6.90 -10.53
CA LEU A 35 2.26 8.27 -10.70
C LEU A 35 3.19 9.27 -10.00
N GLY A 36 3.69 8.95 -8.81
CA GLY A 36 4.65 9.77 -8.07
C GLY A 36 5.92 10.02 -8.88
N TRP A 37 6.48 8.98 -9.47
CA TRP A 37 7.68 9.09 -10.30
C TRP A 37 7.47 9.94 -11.55
N VAL A 38 6.32 9.83 -12.21
CA VAL A 38 5.98 10.68 -13.34
C VAL A 38 5.89 12.15 -12.93
N LEU A 39 5.21 12.44 -11.82
CA LEU A 39 5.07 13.81 -11.32
C LEU A 39 6.41 14.41 -10.89
N GLN A 40 7.27 13.65 -10.22
CA GLN A 40 8.61 14.09 -9.85
C GLN A 40 9.47 14.45 -11.07
N ARG A 41 9.35 13.71 -12.16
CA ARG A 41 10.08 13.97 -13.40
C ARG A 41 9.57 15.19 -14.16
N THR A 42 8.24 15.44 -14.13
CA THR A 42 7.63 16.51 -14.93
C THR A 42 7.61 17.86 -14.22
N ILE A 43 7.44 17.87 -12.90
CA ILE A 43 7.28 19.13 -12.14
C ILE A 43 8.63 19.67 -11.64
N GLY A 44 9.70 18.90 -11.66
CA GLY A 44 11.09 19.34 -11.38
C GLY A 44 11.37 19.84 -9.94
N VAL A 45 10.34 20.06 -9.16
CA VAL A 45 10.40 20.80 -7.88
C VAL A 45 10.77 19.90 -6.69
N PHE A 46 10.63 18.58 -6.81
CA PHE A 46 10.73 17.66 -5.67
C PHE A 46 11.87 16.63 -5.75
N ARG A 47 13.09 17.12 -5.86
CA ARG A 47 14.25 16.23 -5.67
C ARG A 47 14.50 15.82 -4.21
N ARG A 48 13.76 16.39 -3.22
CA ARG A 48 14.01 16.22 -1.77
C ARG A 48 12.79 15.94 -0.91
N GLY A 49 11.56 15.77 -1.45
CA GLY A 49 10.33 15.56 -0.69
C GLY A 49 9.63 14.25 -1.06
N ASP A 50 8.70 13.82 -0.20
CA ASP A 50 7.81 12.70 -0.47
C ASP A 50 6.74 13.16 -1.49
N PHE A 51 6.55 12.39 -2.57
CA PHE A 51 5.49 12.70 -3.56
C PHE A 51 4.09 12.66 -2.94
N GLN A 52 3.91 12.01 -1.79
CA GLN A 52 2.64 11.97 -1.04
C GLN A 52 2.23 13.35 -0.54
N ASP A 53 3.19 14.28 -0.32
CA ASP A 53 2.92 15.66 0.06
C ASP A 53 2.20 16.44 -1.07
N LEU A 54 2.30 15.96 -2.30
CA LEU A 54 1.66 16.60 -3.45
C LEU A 54 0.15 16.31 -3.50
N ARG A 55 -0.66 17.35 -3.34
CA ARG A 55 -2.13 17.24 -3.57
C ARG A 55 -2.46 16.69 -4.96
N ALA A 56 -1.64 17.01 -5.98
CA ALA A 56 -1.80 16.50 -7.32
C ALA A 56 -1.65 14.97 -7.38
N TRP A 57 -0.70 14.41 -6.62
CA TRP A 57 -0.50 12.97 -6.51
C TRP A 57 -1.70 12.31 -5.82
N ARG A 58 -2.16 12.82 -4.68
CA ARG A 58 -3.30 12.25 -3.95
C ARG A 58 -4.57 12.26 -4.80
N ARG A 59 -4.89 13.38 -5.45
CA ARG A 59 -6.02 13.49 -6.39
C ARG A 59 -5.86 12.59 -7.62
N GLY A 60 -4.65 12.46 -8.15
CA GLY A 60 -4.32 11.58 -9.26
C GLY A 60 -4.49 10.11 -8.88
N THR A 61 -4.07 9.73 -7.68
CA THR A 61 -4.26 8.38 -7.12
C THR A 61 -5.75 8.04 -7.01
N ILE A 62 -6.56 8.94 -6.41
CA ILE A 62 -8.02 8.74 -6.32
C ILE A 62 -8.64 8.51 -7.71
N ARG A 63 -8.31 9.36 -8.70
CA ARG A 63 -8.84 9.24 -10.06
C ARG A 63 -8.38 7.96 -10.76
N GLY A 64 -7.11 7.60 -10.58
CA GLY A 64 -6.52 6.41 -11.20
C GLY A 64 -7.11 5.12 -10.65
N VAL A 65 -7.24 5.01 -9.33
CA VAL A 65 -7.91 3.88 -8.66
C VAL A 65 -9.37 3.78 -9.10
N ALA A 66 -10.11 4.89 -9.06
CA ALA A 66 -11.51 4.91 -9.45
C ALA A 66 -11.71 4.52 -10.93
N ARG A 67 -10.81 4.94 -11.81
CA ARG A 67 -10.86 4.54 -13.23
C ARG A 67 -10.60 3.04 -13.38
N ARG A 68 -9.64 2.49 -12.65
CA ARG A 68 -9.32 1.06 -12.68
C ARG A 68 -10.49 0.21 -12.17
N ALA A 69 -11.20 0.67 -11.16
CA ALA A 69 -12.35 -0.01 -10.57
C ALA A 69 -13.55 -0.19 -11.51
N ARG A 70 -13.56 0.49 -12.67
CA ARG A 70 -14.64 0.32 -13.68
C ARG A 70 -14.55 -0.99 -14.44
N SER A 71 -13.37 -1.60 -14.51
CA SER A 71 -13.11 -2.83 -15.30
C SER A 71 -12.57 -3.98 -14.46
N ALA A 72 -12.27 -3.77 -13.18
CA ALA A 72 -11.73 -4.77 -12.29
C ALA A 72 -12.79 -5.24 -11.28
N SER A 73 -12.81 -6.52 -10.95
CA SER A 73 -13.56 -7.06 -9.80
C SER A 73 -13.02 -6.48 -8.50
N THR A 74 -11.71 -6.50 -8.37
CA THR A 74 -10.95 -5.95 -7.25
C THR A 74 -9.76 -5.14 -7.74
N VAL A 75 -9.58 -3.93 -7.23
CA VAL A 75 -8.35 -3.16 -7.44
C VAL A 75 -7.48 -3.29 -6.20
N VAL A 76 -6.31 -3.93 -6.37
CA VAL A 76 -5.31 -4.08 -5.31
C VAL A 76 -4.34 -2.89 -5.37
N VAL A 77 -4.22 -2.17 -4.26
CA VAL A 77 -3.36 -0.97 -4.14
C VAL A 77 -2.32 -1.21 -3.05
N PRO A 78 -1.13 -1.77 -3.40
CA PRO A 78 -0.03 -1.94 -2.46
C PRO A 78 0.71 -0.60 -2.30
N MET A 79 0.49 0.09 -1.18
CA MET A 79 1.09 1.40 -0.96
C MET A 79 1.37 1.65 0.52
N THR A 80 2.60 2.06 0.84
CA THR A 80 2.95 2.57 2.16
C THR A 80 2.37 3.98 2.33
N LEU A 81 1.45 4.15 3.25
CA LEU A 81 0.78 5.42 3.52
C LEU A 81 0.75 5.64 5.03
N LEU A 82 1.75 6.36 5.53
CA LEU A 82 1.98 6.55 6.98
C LEU A 82 1.38 7.85 7.52
N ALA A 83 1.12 8.86 6.67
CA ALA A 83 0.46 10.09 7.08
C ALA A 83 -1.05 9.86 7.20
N PRO A 84 -1.63 9.93 8.42
CA PRO A 84 -3.06 9.68 8.63
C PRO A 84 -3.96 10.58 7.78
N GLU A 85 -3.62 11.86 7.68
CA GLU A 85 -4.36 12.86 6.90
C GLU A 85 -4.39 12.54 5.40
N TYR A 86 -3.32 11.97 4.85
CA TYR A 86 -3.29 11.57 3.43
C TYR A 86 -4.09 10.30 3.20
N ALA A 87 -4.05 9.37 4.16
CA ALA A 87 -4.91 8.19 4.14
C ALA A 87 -6.39 8.60 4.15
N ASP A 88 -6.77 9.52 5.03
CA ASP A 88 -8.15 10.02 5.14
C ASP A 88 -8.59 10.72 3.84
N GLU A 89 -7.76 11.61 3.27
CA GLU A 89 -8.07 12.29 2.01
C GLU A 89 -8.31 11.27 0.88
N ILE A 90 -7.42 10.28 0.74
CA ILE A 90 -7.51 9.31 -0.35
C ILE A 90 -8.70 8.36 -0.16
N LEU A 91 -8.83 7.76 1.03
CA LEU A 91 -9.87 6.78 1.28
C LEU A 91 -11.27 7.42 1.28
N SER A 92 -11.42 8.62 1.85
CA SER A 92 -12.68 9.38 1.76
C SER A 92 -13.03 9.74 0.34
N GLY A 93 -12.06 10.25 -0.43
CA GLY A 93 -12.28 10.60 -1.84
C GLY A 93 -12.65 9.41 -2.72
N LEU A 94 -12.26 8.19 -2.36
CA LEU A 94 -12.71 6.96 -3.04
C LEU A 94 -14.13 6.55 -2.58
N ARG A 95 -14.44 6.68 -1.28
CA ARG A 95 -15.80 6.40 -0.74
C ARG A 95 -16.85 7.34 -1.31
N GLU A 96 -16.54 8.63 -1.44
CA GLU A 96 -17.40 9.65 -2.07
C GLU A 96 -17.76 9.31 -3.53
N ARG A 97 -16.97 8.47 -4.19
CA ARG A 97 -17.24 7.92 -5.53
C ARG A 97 -18.02 6.61 -5.53
N GLY A 98 -18.58 6.22 -4.38
CA GLY A 98 -19.35 5.00 -4.21
C GLY A 98 -18.51 3.72 -4.22
N LEU A 99 -17.19 3.80 -4.04
CA LEU A 99 -16.33 2.63 -4.06
C LEU A 99 -16.25 1.98 -2.67
N LYS A 100 -16.47 0.68 -2.62
CA LYS A 100 -16.24 -0.12 -1.40
C LYS A 100 -14.73 -0.31 -1.23
N ILE A 101 -14.23 -0.01 -0.01
CA ILE A 101 -12.80 -0.08 0.31
C ILE A 101 -12.60 -1.02 1.48
N ARG A 102 -11.69 -1.97 1.30
CA ARG A 102 -11.09 -2.76 2.37
C ARG A 102 -9.66 -2.25 2.58
N HIS A 103 -9.41 -1.64 3.72
CA HIS A 103 -8.06 -1.28 4.15
C HIS A 103 -7.51 -2.41 5.01
N VAL A 104 -6.35 -2.93 4.66
CA VAL A 104 -5.64 -3.98 5.41
C VAL A 104 -4.22 -3.49 5.63
N THR A 105 -3.76 -3.55 6.88
CA THR A 105 -2.38 -3.24 7.25
C THR A 105 -1.60 -4.54 7.42
N LEU A 106 -0.53 -4.71 6.62
CA LEU A 106 0.47 -5.73 6.88
C LEU A 106 1.44 -5.19 7.92
N HIS A 107 1.67 -5.97 8.97
CA HIS A 107 2.59 -5.66 10.06
C HIS A 107 3.78 -6.60 10.04
N GLY A 108 4.91 -6.14 10.55
CA GLY A 108 6.09 -6.94 10.84
C GLY A 108 6.92 -6.23 11.91
N SER A 109 7.61 -7.00 12.73
CA SER A 109 8.54 -6.48 13.73
C SER A 109 9.72 -5.76 13.07
N SER A 110 10.27 -4.77 13.74
CA SER A 110 11.38 -3.98 13.21
C SER A 110 12.59 -4.82 12.82
N ASP A 111 12.88 -5.87 13.57
CA ASP A 111 13.99 -6.77 13.27
C ASP A 111 13.75 -7.59 11.99
N VAL A 112 12.52 -8.08 11.79
CA VAL A 112 12.15 -8.81 10.57
C VAL A 112 12.15 -7.88 9.37
N LEU A 113 11.57 -6.69 9.51
CA LEU A 113 11.53 -5.69 8.44
C LEU A 113 12.93 -5.25 8.02
N ARG A 114 13.80 -4.97 9.00
CA ARG A 114 15.21 -4.61 8.76
C ARG A 114 15.91 -5.70 7.95
N ARG A 115 15.86 -6.95 8.39
CA ARG A 115 16.48 -8.08 7.66
C ARG A 115 15.94 -8.21 6.24
N ARG A 116 14.63 -8.05 6.04
CA ARG A 116 14.00 -8.13 4.71
C ARG A 116 14.44 -6.98 3.79
N ILE A 117 14.55 -5.76 4.33
CA ILE A 117 15.03 -4.60 3.57
C ILE A 117 16.52 -4.75 3.23
N GLU A 118 17.33 -5.25 4.17
CA GLU A 118 18.77 -5.47 3.95
C GLU A 118 19.04 -6.57 2.90
N ALA A 119 18.18 -7.58 2.85
CA ALA A 119 18.25 -8.67 1.88
C ALA A 119 17.65 -8.31 0.49
N ASP A 120 16.94 -7.19 0.37
CA ASP A 120 16.33 -6.77 -0.89
C ASP A 120 17.40 -6.28 -1.87
N THR A 121 17.45 -6.91 -3.03
CA THR A 121 18.38 -6.60 -4.12
C THR A 121 17.77 -5.83 -5.27
N ASP A 122 16.44 -5.64 -5.28
CA ASP A 122 15.71 -5.04 -6.40
C ASP A 122 15.99 -3.53 -6.53
N ASP A 123 16.20 -2.84 -5.38
CA ASP A 123 16.51 -1.41 -5.36
C ASP A 123 17.53 -1.10 -4.23
N PRO A 124 18.82 -1.38 -4.44
CA PRO A 124 19.86 -1.15 -3.43
C PRO A 124 20.01 0.32 -3.05
N GLY A 125 19.72 1.25 -3.97
CA GLY A 125 19.84 2.69 -3.73
C GLY A 125 18.81 3.27 -2.76
N ALA A 126 17.69 2.59 -2.55
CA ALA A 126 16.65 3.01 -1.62
C ALA A 126 16.76 2.38 -0.22
N LYS A 127 17.74 1.52 0.02
CA LYS A 127 17.87 0.74 1.26
C LYS A 127 17.89 1.62 2.50
N ASP A 128 18.80 2.58 2.58
CA ASP A 128 18.97 3.46 3.75
C ASP A 128 17.72 4.30 3.99
N TRP A 129 17.11 4.79 2.92
CA TRP A 129 15.87 5.54 3.00
C TRP A 129 14.72 4.68 3.54
N ARG A 130 14.58 3.43 3.07
CA ARG A 130 13.57 2.48 3.56
C ARG A 130 13.77 2.13 5.03
N LEU A 131 15.01 1.91 5.45
CA LEU A 131 15.35 1.68 6.86
C LEU A 131 14.97 2.88 7.73
N GLY A 132 15.22 4.09 7.25
CA GLY A 132 14.82 5.32 7.94
C GLY A 132 13.30 5.52 8.08
N GLN A 133 12.47 4.81 7.30
CA GLN A 133 11.01 4.87 7.43
C GLN A 133 10.46 3.95 8.53
N LEU A 134 11.26 3.03 9.10
CA LEU A 134 10.77 2.09 10.11
C LEU A 134 10.30 2.79 11.38
N SER A 135 11.06 3.77 11.89
CA SER A 135 10.65 4.54 13.08
C SER A 135 9.37 5.37 12.83
N ARG A 136 9.19 5.89 11.61
CA ARG A 136 7.94 6.58 11.24
C ARG A 136 6.75 5.63 11.23
N TYR A 137 6.96 4.40 10.76
CA TYR A 137 5.92 3.36 10.80
C TYR A 137 5.57 3.00 12.25
N GLU A 138 6.56 2.76 13.11
CA GLU A 138 6.34 2.45 14.53
C GLU A 138 5.49 3.53 15.23
N ALA A 139 5.78 4.79 14.95
CA ALA A 139 5.05 5.92 15.53
C ALA A 139 3.55 5.97 15.14
N VAL A 140 3.17 5.37 14.01
CA VAL A 140 1.78 5.41 13.50
C VAL A 140 1.10 4.04 13.45
N ALA A 141 1.76 2.96 13.84
CA ALA A 141 1.26 1.60 13.73
C ALA A 141 -0.11 1.41 14.41
N SER A 142 -0.29 1.96 15.61
CA SER A 142 -1.57 1.92 16.33
C SER A 142 -2.69 2.62 15.55
N SER A 143 -2.44 3.81 15.01
CA SER A 143 -3.39 4.56 14.20
C SER A 143 -3.76 3.83 12.89
N LEU A 144 -2.82 3.08 12.31
CA LEU A 144 -3.11 2.24 11.14
C LEU A 144 -4.00 1.04 11.51
N ALA A 145 -3.81 0.46 12.70
CA ALA A 145 -4.64 -0.63 13.20
C ALA A 145 -6.12 -0.23 13.41
N GLU A 146 -6.39 1.02 13.77
CA GLU A 146 -7.74 1.55 13.91
C GLU A 146 -8.50 1.66 12.58
N ARG A 147 -7.79 1.66 11.45
CA ARG A 147 -8.37 1.83 10.10
C ARG A 147 -8.89 0.53 9.48
N GLY A 148 -8.51 -0.62 10.02
CA GLY A 148 -8.91 -1.93 9.51
C GLY A 148 -8.05 -3.07 10.04
N PRO A 149 -8.30 -4.29 9.56
CA PRO A 149 -7.57 -5.47 9.99
C PRO A 149 -6.06 -5.33 9.83
N VAL A 150 -5.33 -5.90 10.78
CA VAL A 150 -3.87 -6.02 10.76
C VAL A 150 -3.50 -7.50 10.62
N ILE A 151 -2.58 -7.79 9.70
CA ILE A 151 -2.01 -9.12 9.53
C ILE A 151 -0.53 -9.06 9.88
N ASP A 152 -0.14 -9.79 10.92
CA ASP A 152 1.27 -9.97 11.26
C ASP A 152 1.92 -10.94 10.27
N THR A 153 3.02 -10.52 9.67
CA THR A 153 3.72 -11.27 8.62
C THR A 153 5.02 -11.91 9.07
N ASP A 154 5.38 -11.81 10.36
CA ASP A 154 6.68 -12.24 10.83
C ASP A 154 6.93 -13.73 10.61
N ALA A 155 5.94 -14.56 10.92
CA ALA A 155 6.01 -16.02 10.81
C ALA A 155 5.30 -16.57 9.55
N LEU A 156 4.67 -15.73 8.73
CA LEU A 156 3.88 -16.15 7.58
C LEU A 156 4.71 -16.16 6.29
N SER A 157 4.51 -17.18 5.48
CA SER A 157 4.94 -17.20 4.08
C SER A 157 4.12 -16.23 3.23
N ARG A 158 4.59 -15.91 2.03
CA ARG A 158 3.87 -15.03 1.08
C ARG A 158 2.48 -15.57 0.74
N ASP A 159 2.35 -16.88 0.61
CA ASP A 159 1.10 -17.57 0.28
C ASP A 159 0.10 -17.48 1.45
N GLU A 160 0.56 -17.69 2.67
CA GLU A 160 -0.26 -17.56 3.88
C GLU A 160 -0.74 -16.12 4.11
N VAL A 161 0.11 -15.11 3.89
CA VAL A 161 -0.30 -13.70 3.95
C VAL A 161 -1.39 -13.41 2.92
N ALA A 162 -1.22 -13.87 1.68
CA ALA A 162 -2.23 -13.67 0.64
C ALA A 162 -3.55 -14.38 0.98
N THR A 163 -3.49 -15.58 1.57
CA THR A 163 -4.66 -16.33 2.04
C THR A 163 -5.39 -15.58 3.16
N ALA A 164 -4.65 -15.06 4.14
CA ALA A 164 -5.23 -14.26 5.22
C ALA A 164 -5.91 -12.99 4.70
N VAL A 165 -5.27 -12.28 3.75
CA VAL A 165 -5.88 -11.11 3.09
C VAL A 165 -7.16 -11.51 2.36
N GLN A 166 -7.13 -12.62 1.61
CA GLN A 166 -8.27 -13.10 0.83
C GLN A 166 -9.48 -13.43 1.70
N ALA A 167 -9.26 -14.07 2.86
CA ALA A 167 -10.32 -14.36 3.83
C ALA A 167 -11.06 -13.09 4.27
N LEU A 168 -10.33 -12.00 4.50
CA LEU A 168 -10.91 -10.71 4.87
C LEU A 168 -11.77 -10.07 3.76
N LEU A 169 -11.62 -10.48 2.50
CA LEU A 169 -12.43 -9.97 1.39
C LEU A 169 -13.78 -10.67 1.30
N VAL A 170 -13.86 -11.93 1.74
CA VAL A 170 -15.07 -12.77 1.67
C VAL A 170 -16.06 -12.46 2.78
N GLU A 171 -15.60 -12.08 3.97
CA GLU A 171 -16.43 -11.84 5.17
C GLU A 171 -17.42 -10.66 5.06
N GLN A 172 -17.53 -9.98 3.92
CA GLN A 172 -18.38 -8.80 3.72
C GLN A 172 -19.44 -8.96 2.61
N HIS A 173 -19.78 -10.17 2.25
CA HIS A 173 -20.88 -10.43 1.31
C HIS A 173 -22.17 -10.78 2.03
#